data_21f69a9689c6756fefad95a0d35f87cb
#
_entry.id   21f69a9689c6756fefad95a0d35f87cb
#
_cell.length_a   1.000
_cell.length_b   1.000
_cell.length_c   1.000
_cell.angle_alpha   90.00
_cell.angle_beta   90.00
_cell.angle_gamma   90.00
#
_symmetry.space_group_name_H-M   'P 1'
#
loop_
_entity.id
_entity.type
_entity.pdbx_description
1 polymer ?
#
loop_
_entity_poly.entity_id
_entity_poly.type
_entity_poly.pdbx_seq_one_letter_code
_entity_poly.pdbx_strand_id
1 'polypeptide(L)'
;NNTQRPIGDLAHHWETSTDGLRWDFYLRSTLHWHNGDAVKASHLHQRLLMLLQLPALDQLFISVKRIEVTHPQCLTFFLHRPDYWLAHRLASYCSHLAHPQFPLLGPGPFRLTQFTAELVRLESHDYYHLRHPLLKAVEYWITPPLFEKDLGTSCRHPVQITIGKPEELQRV
;
A
#
# COMPACT_ATOMS: atom_id res chain seq x y z
N ASN A 1 3.97 -20.03 -18.35
CA ASN A 1 2.87 -19.02 -18.33
C ASN A 1 2.46 -18.78 -16.88
N ASN A 2 3.19 -17.87 -16.22
CA ASN A 2 2.87 -17.50 -14.86
C ASN A 2 1.87 -16.34 -14.93
N THR A 3 0.59 -16.64 -15.12
CA THR A 3 -0.50 -15.69 -14.96
C THR A 3 -0.62 -15.43 -13.46
N GLN A 4 0.10 -14.45 -12.95
CA GLN A 4 -0.02 -13.99 -11.57
C GLN A 4 -1.44 -13.41 -11.40
N ARG A 5 -2.35 -14.22 -10.86
CA ARG A 5 -3.68 -13.73 -10.49
C ARG A 5 -3.55 -12.81 -9.28
N PRO A 6 -4.30 -11.71 -9.22
CA PRO A 6 -4.33 -10.86 -8.03
C PRO A 6 -4.72 -11.71 -6.82
N ILE A 7 -4.01 -11.50 -5.71
CA ILE A 7 -4.29 -12.15 -4.43
C ILE A 7 -5.02 -11.13 -3.56
N GLY A 8 -6.04 -11.60 -2.82
CA GLY A 8 -6.78 -10.73 -1.91
C GLY A 8 -5.89 -10.22 -0.78
N ASP A 9 -5.81 -8.90 -0.66
CA ASP A 9 -5.15 -8.17 0.43
C ASP A 9 -6.21 -7.40 1.24
N LEU A 10 -6.40 -6.10 1.02
CA LEU A 10 -7.46 -5.30 1.66
C LEU A 10 -8.86 -5.82 1.32
N ALA A 11 -9.12 -6.14 0.05
CA ALA A 11 -10.28 -6.90 -0.36
C ALA A 11 -9.97 -8.39 -0.30
N HIS A 12 -10.82 -9.16 0.38
CA HIS A 12 -10.68 -10.61 0.43
C HIS A 12 -11.37 -11.30 -0.74
N HIS A 13 -12.30 -10.62 -1.36
CA HIS A 13 -13.10 -11.12 -2.49
C HIS A 13 -13.51 -9.96 -3.40
N TRP A 14 -13.75 -10.26 -4.66
CA TRP A 14 -14.34 -9.33 -5.64
C TRP A 14 -15.13 -10.09 -6.69
N GLU A 15 -16.12 -9.41 -7.21
CA GLU A 15 -17.03 -9.91 -8.26
C GLU A 15 -17.11 -8.90 -9.40
N THR A 16 -17.40 -9.40 -10.59
CA THR A 16 -17.71 -8.55 -11.73
C THR A 16 -19.07 -8.93 -12.31
N SER A 17 -19.80 -7.92 -12.79
CA SER A 17 -21.04 -8.15 -13.53
C SER A 17 -20.78 -8.88 -14.84
N THR A 18 -21.81 -9.52 -15.38
CA THR A 18 -21.73 -10.29 -16.63
C THR A 18 -21.31 -9.45 -17.84
N ASP A 19 -21.64 -8.15 -17.83
CA ASP A 19 -21.26 -7.18 -18.86
C ASP A 19 -19.85 -6.56 -18.63
N GLY A 20 -19.18 -6.90 -17.50
CA GLY A 20 -17.87 -6.39 -17.16
C GLY A 20 -17.81 -4.90 -16.82
N LEU A 21 -18.98 -4.25 -16.60
CA LEU A 21 -19.08 -2.79 -16.35
C LEU A 21 -19.15 -2.45 -14.86
N ARG A 22 -19.32 -3.43 -13.99
CA ARG A 22 -19.37 -3.24 -12.55
C ARG A 22 -18.45 -4.24 -11.86
N TRP A 23 -17.69 -3.72 -10.85
CA TRP A 23 -16.85 -4.51 -9.97
C TRP A 23 -17.16 -4.19 -8.52
N ASP A 24 -17.44 -5.21 -7.72
CA ASP A 24 -17.69 -5.12 -6.29
C ASP A 24 -16.48 -5.71 -5.54
N PHE A 25 -15.82 -4.89 -4.71
CA PHE A 25 -14.69 -5.31 -3.88
C PHE A 25 -15.10 -5.36 -2.42
N TYR A 26 -15.08 -6.56 -1.83
CA TYR A 26 -15.46 -6.81 -0.45
C TYR A 26 -14.23 -6.73 0.46
N LEU A 27 -14.19 -5.73 1.32
CA LEU A 27 -13.10 -5.46 2.24
C LEU A 27 -13.14 -6.43 3.43
N ARG A 28 -11.95 -6.76 3.97
CA ARG A 28 -11.86 -7.51 5.22
C ARG A 28 -12.41 -6.68 6.38
N SER A 29 -13.13 -7.30 7.29
CA SER A 29 -13.64 -6.66 8.52
C SER A 29 -12.55 -6.38 9.55
N THR A 30 -11.39 -7.03 9.42
CA THR A 30 -10.26 -6.94 10.36
C THR A 30 -9.23 -5.90 9.96
N LEU A 31 -9.53 -5.01 9.02
CA LEU A 31 -8.60 -3.98 8.58
C LEU A 31 -8.47 -2.87 9.63
N HIS A 32 -7.23 -2.55 9.98
CA HIS A 32 -6.90 -1.43 10.87
C HIS A 32 -5.81 -0.56 10.25
N TRP A 33 -5.90 0.73 10.51
CA TRP A 33 -4.83 1.67 10.28
C TRP A 33 -3.71 1.49 11.31
N HIS A 34 -2.52 2.01 11.05
CA HIS A 34 -1.37 1.93 11.97
C HIS A 34 -1.63 2.53 13.37
N ASN A 35 -2.65 3.37 13.52
CA ASN A 35 -3.08 3.92 14.81
C ASN A 35 -4.12 3.05 15.55
N GLY A 36 -4.50 1.91 14.96
CA GLY A 36 -5.47 0.97 15.52
C GLY A 36 -6.93 1.23 15.15
N ASP A 37 -7.24 2.34 14.46
CA ASP A 37 -8.60 2.62 14.01
C ASP A 37 -9.02 1.67 12.88
N ALA A 38 -10.29 1.27 12.88
CA ALA A 38 -10.82 0.42 11.83
C ALA A 38 -10.84 1.12 10.46
N VAL A 39 -10.39 0.41 9.43
CA VAL A 39 -10.51 0.87 8.04
C VAL A 39 -11.93 0.67 7.55
N LYS A 40 -12.55 1.75 7.05
CA LYS A 40 -13.89 1.72 6.46
C LYS A 40 -13.82 1.91 4.96
N ALA A 41 -14.79 1.37 4.22
CA ALA A 41 -14.89 1.58 2.78
C ALA A 41 -14.96 3.07 2.41
N SER A 42 -15.57 3.91 3.25
CA SER A 42 -15.60 5.37 3.07
C SER A 42 -14.21 6.02 3.09
N HIS A 43 -13.29 5.54 3.92
CA HIS A 43 -11.92 6.06 3.95
C HIS A 43 -11.19 5.73 2.64
N LEU A 44 -11.31 4.48 2.18
CA LEU A 44 -10.70 4.04 0.92
C LEU A 44 -11.34 4.74 -0.28
N HIS A 45 -12.65 4.96 -0.26
CA HIS A 45 -13.36 5.72 -1.28
C HIS A 45 -12.82 7.16 -1.40
N GLN A 46 -12.71 7.89 -0.28
CA GLN A 46 -12.13 9.23 -0.27
C GLN A 46 -10.70 9.24 -0.84
N ARG A 47 -9.87 8.27 -0.42
CA ARG A 47 -8.51 8.16 -0.94
C ARG A 47 -8.47 7.88 -2.44
N LEU A 48 -9.32 6.98 -2.93
CA LEU A 48 -9.42 6.68 -4.36
C LEU A 48 -9.89 7.89 -5.17
N LEU A 49 -10.83 8.67 -4.66
CA LEU A 49 -11.24 9.91 -5.32
C LEU A 49 -10.09 10.92 -5.43
N MET A 50 -9.21 11.01 -4.43
CA MET A 50 -8.00 11.83 -4.51
C MET A 50 -7.03 11.29 -5.57
N LEU A 51 -6.85 9.97 -5.64
CA LEU A 51 -5.96 9.34 -6.63
C LEU A 51 -6.46 9.53 -8.06
N LEU A 52 -7.79 9.54 -8.28
CA LEU A 52 -8.41 9.83 -9.57
C LEU A 52 -8.10 11.25 -10.09
N GLN A 53 -7.68 12.18 -9.24
CA GLN A 53 -7.31 13.53 -9.64
C GLN A 53 -5.84 13.67 -10.05
N LEU A 54 -5.04 12.60 -9.91
CA LEU A 54 -3.61 12.62 -10.21
C LEU A 54 -3.36 12.20 -11.67
N PRO A 55 -2.87 13.10 -12.55
CA PRO A 55 -2.62 12.76 -13.95
C PRO A 55 -1.67 11.58 -14.14
N ALA A 56 -0.73 11.38 -13.22
CA ALA A 56 0.18 10.26 -13.23
C ALA A 56 -0.52 8.89 -13.09
N LEU A 57 -1.77 8.86 -12.62
CA LEU A 57 -2.56 7.64 -12.41
C LEU A 57 -3.71 7.47 -13.40
N ASP A 58 -3.84 8.35 -14.40
CA ASP A 58 -4.92 8.29 -15.40
C ASP A 58 -5.02 6.91 -16.07
N GLN A 59 -3.88 6.30 -16.40
CA GLN A 59 -3.85 4.97 -17.02
C GLN A 59 -4.33 3.86 -16.08
N LEU A 60 -4.13 4.03 -14.76
CA LEU A 60 -4.61 3.07 -13.76
C LEU A 60 -6.13 3.03 -13.70
N PHE A 61 -6.78 4.19 -13.82
CA PHE A 61 -8.22 4.37 -13.67
C PHE A 61 -8.96 4.65 -15.00
N ILE A 62 -8.32 4.45 -16.15
CA ILE A 62 -8.83 4.85 -17.48
C ILE A 62 -10.22 4.31 -17.82
N SER A 63 -10.61 3.17 -17.26
CA SER A 63 -11.94 2.57 -17.46
C SER A 63 -12.96 3.01 -16.42
N VAL A 64 -12.52 3.62 -15.31
CA VAL A 64 -13.37 3.93 -14.15
C VAL A 64 -14.24 5.15 -14.45
N LYS A 65 -15.56 4.97 -14.36
CA LYS A 65 -16.56 6.02 -14.48
C LYS A 65 -16.85 6.70 -13.15
N ARG A 66 -17.05 5.88 -12.10
CA ARG A 66 -17.29 6.32 -10.73
C ARG A 66 -17.03 5.19 -9.75
N ILE A 67 -16.81 5.56 -8.49
CA ILE A 67 -16.65 4.64 -7.38
C ILE A 67 -17.70 4.99 -6.34
N GLU A 68 -18.33 3.98 -5.73
CA GLU A 68 -19.36 4.16 -4.72
C GLU A 68 -19.12 3.22 -3.53
N VAL A 69 -19.55 3.63 -2.35
CA VAL A 69 -19.64 2.78 -1.16
C VAL A 69 -21.06 2.21 -1.13
N THR A 70 -21.24 0.98 -1.61
CA THR A 70 -22.56 0.33 -1.65
C THR A 70 -22.92 -0.38 -0.35
N HIS A 71 -21.88 -0.70 0.46
CA HIS A 71 -22.03 -1.29 1.80
C HIS A 71 -20.82 -0.85 2.67
N PRO A 72 -20.91 -0.83 4.00
CA PRO A 72 -19.81 -0.41 4.88
C PRO A 72 -18.45 -1.09 4.62
N GLN A 73 -18.47 -2.27 4.01
CA GLN A 73 -17.28 -3.05 3.64
C GLN A 73 -17.22 -3.36 2.14
N CYS A 74 -17.96 -2.65 1.30
CA CYS A 74 -17.96 -2.88 -0.14
C CYS A 74 -17.75 -1.59 -0.91
N LEU A 75 -16.76 -1.63 -1.81
CA LEU A 75 -16.49 -0.60 -2.81
C LEU A 75 -16.93 -1.10 -4.17
N THR A 76 -17.80 -0.37 -4.83
CA THR A 76 -18.26 -0.66 -6.18
C THR A 76 -17.64 0.31 -7.19
N PHE A 77 -17.00 -0.23 -8.19
CA PHE A 77 -16.48 0.50 -9.35
C PHE A 77 -17.44 0.33 -10.52
N PHE A 78 -17.91 1.43 -11.06
CA PHE A 78 -18.66 1.46 -12.32
C PHE A 78 -17.74 1.92 -13.44
N LEU A 79 -17.77 1.23 -14.57
CA LEU A 79 -16.85 1.44 -15.67
C LEU A 79 -17.54 2.02 -16.90
N HIS A 80 -16.79 2.77 -17.74
CA HIS A 80 -17.26 3.24 -19.04
C HIS A 80 -17.24 2.13 -20.10
N ARG A 81 -16.36 1.15 -19.95
CA ARG A 81 -16.17 0.01 -20.84
C ARG A 81 -15.75 -1.23 -20.05
N PRO A 82 -16.04 -2.44 -20.53
CA PRO A 82 -15.63 -3.67 -19.87
C PRO A 82 -14.10 -3.70 -19.65
N ASP A 83 -13.69 -4.06 -18.46
CA ASP A 83 -12.29 -4.08 -18.08
C ASP A 83 -11.98 -5.22 -17.11
N TYR A 84 -11.51 -6.33 -17.65
CA TYR A 84 -11.15 -7.52 -16.87
C TYR A 84 -9.78 -7.43 -16.18
N TRP A 85 -9.03 -6.35 -16.42
CA TRP A 85 -7.72 -6.10 -15.80
C TRP A 85 -7.77 -5.12 -14.62
N LEU A 86 -8.95 -4.63 -14.24
CA LEU A 86 -9.09 -3.66 -13.15
C LEU A 86 -8.46 -4.17 -11.85
N ALA A 87 -8.73 -5.41 -11.44
CA ALA A 87 -8.16 -5.97 -10.22
C ALA A 87 -6.62 -6.04 -10.25
N HIS A 88 -6.02 -6.35 -11.41
CA HIS A 88 -4.57 -6.35 -11.58
C HIS A 88 -3.97 -4.95 -11.45
N ARG A 89 -4.62 -3.94 -12.05
CA ARG A 89 -4.17 -2.55 -11.93
C ARG A 89 -4.29 -2.03 -10.51
N LEU A 90 -5.38 -2.35 -9.81
CA LEU A 90 -5.56 -2.00 -8.40
C LEU A 90 -4.56 -2.73 -7.48
N ALA A 91 -4.03 -3.87 -7.89
CA ALA A 91 -2.97 -4.57 -7.16
C ALA A 91 -1.56 -4.03 -7.45
N SER A 92 -1.41 -3.00 -8.29
CA SER A 92 -0.11 -2.37 -8.55
C SER A 92 0.33 -1.49 -7.37
N TYR A 93 1.65 -1.32 -7.23
CA TYR A 93 2.24 -0.47 -6.16
C TYR A 93 1.82 1.01 -6.25
N CYS A 94 1.40 1.47 -7.43
CA CYS A 94 0.94 2.86 -7.63
C CYS A 94 -0.41 3.14 -6.97
N SER A 95 -1.19 2.11 -6.64
CA SER A 95 -2.51 2.22 -6.04
C SER A 95 -2.53 2.04 -4.53
N HIS A 96 -1.37 2.06 -3.85
CA HIS A 96 -1.32 1.88 -2.41
C HIS A 96 -2.22 2.89 -1.69
N LEU A 97 -2.99 2.38 -0.74
CA LEU A 97 -3.99 3.15 -0.02
C LEU A 97 -3.45 3.57 1.35
N ALA A 98 -3.42 4.87 1.58
CA ALA A 98 -3.12 5.48 2.86
C ALA A 98 -4.39 6.17 3.42
N HIS A 99 -4.38 6.51 4.69
CA HIS A 99 -5.47 7.24 5.32
C HIS A 99 -5.69 8.59 4.62
N PRO A 100 -6.94 8.99 4.31
CA PRO A 100 -7.20 10.18 3.51
C PRO A 100 -6.69 11.48 4.15
N GLN A 101 -6.69 11.58 5.48
CA GLN A 101 -6.23 12.76 6.23
C GLN A 101 -4.79 12.64 6.74
N PHE A 102 -4.28 11.41 6.90
CA PHE A 102 -2.95 11.13 7.46
C PHE A 102 -2.15 10.26 6.49
N PRO A 103 -1.44 10.85 5.52
CA PRO A 103 -0.78 10.11 4.42
C PRO A 103 0.27 9.08 4.87
N LEU A 104 0.79 9.21 6.09
CA LEU A 104 1.75 8.25 6.67
C LEU A 104 1.07 7.08 7.39
N LEU A 105 -0.26 7.12 7.59
CA LEU A 105 -0.99 5.99 8.14
C LEU A 105 -1.46 5.07 7.01
N GLY A 106 -0.94 3.86 7.02
CA GLY A 106 -1.34 2.78 6.12
C GLY A 106 -1.98 1.62 6.88
N PRO A 107 -2.57 0.66 6.17
CA PRO A 107 -3.04 -0.61 6.73
C PRO A 107 -2.00 -1.73 6.57
N GLY A 108 -0.77 -1.39 6.20
CA GLY A 108 0.31 -2.33 5.90
C GLY A 108 0.93 -3.02 7.11
N PRO A 109 1.87 -3.96 6.88
CA PRO A 109 2.48 -4.77 7.95
C PRO A 109 3.45 -3.99 8.85
N PHE A 110 3.92 -2.82 8.41
CA PHE A 110 4.87 -2.00 9.16
C PHE A 110 4.40 -0.55 9.21
N ARG A 111 4.53 0.08 10.38
CA ARG A 111 4.24 1.50 10.62
C ARG A 111 5.53 2.30 10.73
N LEU A 112 5.53 3.51 10.22
CA LEU A 112 6.65 4.45 10.36
C LEU A 112 6.65 4.98 11.80
N THR A 113 7.78 4.81 12.51
CA THR A 113 7.96 5.28 13.89
C THR A 113 9.04 6.35 14.02
N GLN A 114 9.99 6.37 13.08
CA GLN A 114 11.01 7.39 13.03
C GLN A 114 11.35 7.75 11.59
N PHE A 115 11.49 9.04 11.33
CA PHE A 115 11.92 9.56 10.05
C PHE A 115 12.84 10.76 10.27
N THR A 116 14.15 10.55 10.06
CA THR A 116 15.18 11.58 10.17
C THR A 116 16.03 11.60 8.89
N ALA A 117 16.95 12.55 8.79
CA ALA A 117 17.87 12.60 7.67
C ALA A 117 18.81 11.37 7.60
N GLU A 118 18.98 10.66 8.71
CA GLU A 118 19.94 9.56 8.86
C GLU A 118 19.28 8.20 9.00
N LEU A 119 18.02 8.16 9.47
CA LEU A 119 17.35 6.92 9.83
C LEU A 119 15.86 6.98 9.49
N VAL A 120 15.41 5.95 8.79
CA VAL A 120 13.98 5.62 8.66
C VAL A 120 13.73 4.32 9.41
N ARG A 121 12.89 4.35 10.46
CA ARG A 121 12.53 3.18 11.25
C ARG A 121 11.07 2.84 11.07
N LEU A 122 10.82 1.57 10.76
CA LEU A 122 9.52 0.98 10.64
C LEU A 122 9.36 -0.10 11.74
N GLU A 123 8.23 -0.13 12.41
CA GLU A 123 7.89 -1.17 13.40
C GLU A 123 6.71 -2.01 12.94
N SER A 124 6.65 -3.26 13.40
CA SER A 124 5.55 -4.16 13.08
C SER A 124 4.21 -3.58 13.51
N HIS A 125 3.19 -3.80 12.69
CA HIS A 125 1.81 -3.43 12.96
C HIS A 125 1.08 -4.59 13.62
N ASP A 126 0.72 -4.46 14.89
CA ASP A 126 0.14 -5.54 15.70
C ASP A 126 -1.23 -6.00 15.19
N TYR A 127 -1.99 -5.10 14.54
CA TYR A 127 -3.31 -5.37 13.98
C TYR A 127 -3.29 -5.66 12.47
N TYR A 128 -2.13 -6.06 11.93
CA TYR A 128 -2.04 -6.38 10.51
C TYR A 128 -2.93 -7.59 10.15
N HIS A 129 -3.80 -7.42 9.18
CA HIS A 129 -4.94 -8.29 8.89
C HIS A 129 -4.60 -9.65 8.29
N LEU A 130 -3.41 -9.85 7.69
CA LEU A 130 -3.06 -11.15 7.11
C LEU A 130 -2.32 -12.03 8.11
N ARG A 131 -1.19 -11.58 8.60
CA ARG A 131 -0.36 -12.32 9.55
C ARG A 131 0.61 -11.35 10.23
N HIS A 132 0.81 -11.51 11.52
CA HIS A 132 1.80 -10.71 12.26
C HIS A 132 3.18 -10.79 11.59
N PRO A 133 3.84 -9.66 11.30
CA PRO A 133 5.16 -9.65 10.70
C PRO A 133 6.17 -10.42 11.55
N LEU A 134 7.05 -11.19 10.91
CA LEU A 134 8.11 -11.93 11.62
C LEU A 134 9.19 -10.99 12.16
N LEU A 135 9.43 -9.88 11.48
CA LEU A 135 10.36 -8.83 11.92
C LEU A 135 9.63 -7.85 12.84
N LYS A 136 10.22 -7.52 13.98
CA LYS A 136 9.67 -6.51 14.90
C LYS A 136 9.91 -5.10 14.40
N ALA A 137 11.04 -4.87 13.75
CA ALA A 137 11.39 -3.56 13.17
C ALA A 137 12.27 -3.74 11.93
N VAL A 138 12.24 -2.72 11.07
CA VAL A 138 13.14 -2.56 9.91
C VAL A 138 13.70 -1.16 9.96
N GLU A 139 15.02 -1.04 9.85
CA GLU A 139 15.73 0.23 9.86
C GLU A 139 16.46 0.44 8.53
N TYR A 140 16.30 1.64 7.97
CA TYR A 140 17.03 2.11 6.79
C TYR A 140 17.96 3.22 7.22
N TRP A 141 19.25 2.94 7.25
CA TRP A 141 20.29 3.92 7.55
C TRP A 141 20.70 4.66 6.27
N ILE A 142 20.53 5.98 6.28
CA ILE A 142 20.91 6.86 5.18
C ILE A 142 22.34 7.32 5.45
N THR A 143 23.31 6.66 4.82
CA THR A 143 24.72 7.04 4.95
C THR A 143 25.02 8.27 4.10
N PRO A 144 25.74 9.28 4.62
CA PRO A 144 26.21 10.41 3.81
C PRO A 144 27.12 9.91 2.66
N PRO A 145 27.21 10.62 1.54
CA PRO A 145 27.95 10.20 0.33
C PRO A 145 29.48 10.26 0.50
N LEU A 146 30.01 9.74 1.61
CA LEU A 146 31.48 9.66 1.84
C LEU A 146 32.15 8.65 0.91
N PHE A 147 31.40 7.84 0.16
CA PHE A 147 31.89 6.79 -0.73
C PHE A 147 31.89 7.16 -2.22
N GLU A 148 31.57 8.39 -2.60
CA GLU A 148 31.56 8.77 -4.03
C GLU A 148 32.98 8.72 -4.69
N LYS A 149 34.05 8.62 -3.92
CA LYS A 149 35.44 8.58 -4.48
C LYS A 149 35.92 7.19 -4.88
N ASP A 150 35.34 6.12 -4.33
CA ASP A 150 35.92 4.77 -4.48
C ASP A 150 35.15 3.82 -5.40
N LEU A 151 33.94 4.10 -5.81
CA LEU A 151 33.09 3.13 -6.51
C LEU A 151 32.72 3.46 -7.94
N GLY A 152 33.26 4.49 -8.59
CA GLY A 152 33.17 4.72 -10.05
C GLY A 152 31.80 4.46 -10.72
N THR A 153 30.75 4.23 -9.96
CA THR A 153 29.40 3.87 -10.39
C THR A 153 28.36 4.77 -9.75
N SER A 154 27.57 5.35 -10.62
CA SER A 154 26.51 6.33 -10.40
C SER A 154 25.34 5.83 -9.52
N CYS A 155 25.58 5.39 -8.30
CA CYS A 155 24.53 5.14 -7.31
C CYS A 155 24.43 6.31 -6.34
N ARG A 156 23.47 7.16 -6.57
CA ARG A 156 23.31 8.47 -5.90
C ARG A 156 22.82 8.42 -4.45
N HIS A 157 22.76 7.36 -3.75
CA HIS A 157 22.54 7.25 -2.29
C HIS A 157 22.56 5.75 -1.92
N PRO A 158 23.62 5.23 -1.33
CA PRO A 158 23.61 3.88 -0.80
C PRO A 158 22.63 3.82 0.39
N VAL A 159 21.57 3.06 0.24
CA VAL A 159 20.66 2.71 1.34
C VAL A 159 21.13 1.36 1.89
N GLN A 160 21.60 1.34 3.12
CA GLN A 160 21.92 0.10 3.82
C GLN A 160 20.69 -0.41 4.54
N ILE A 161 20.23 -1.61 4.19
CA ILE A 161 19.11 -2.29 4.87
C ILE A 161 19.74 -3.23 5.90
N THR A 162 19.48 -2.96 7.18
CA THR A 162 19.91 -3.84 8.26
C THR A 162 18.68 -4.58 8.82
N ILE A 163 18.72 -5.91 8.77
CA ILE A 163 17.68 -6.78 9.32
C ILE A 163 18.27 -7.43 10.56
N GLY A 164 17.79 -7.05 11.75
CA GLY A 164 18.29 -7.60 13.02
C GLY A 164 17.25 -7.52 14.14
N LYS A 165 17.54 -8.18 15.26
CA LYS A 165 16.77 -8.02 16.49
C LYS A 165 17.20 -6.72 17.16
N PRO A 166 16.28 -5.95 17.83
CA PRO A 166 16.60 -4.68 18.48
C PRO A 166 17.75 -4.74 19.50
N GLU A 167 18.02 -5.91 20.06
CA GLU A 167 19.04 -6.14 21.08
C GLU A 167 20.47 -6.24 20.51
N GLU A 168 20.61 -6.51 19.20
CA GLU A 168 21.89 -6.66 18.53
C GLU A 168 22.45 -5.34 17.96
N LEU A 169 21.56 -4.34 17.78
CA LEU A 169 21.90 -3.04 17.18
C LEU A 169 22.52 -2.04 18.18
N GLN A 170 22.53 -2.35 19.49
CA GLN A 170 23.15 -1.48 20.53
C GLN A 170 24.66 -1.69 20.69
N ARG A 171 25.29 -2.54 19.88
CA ARG A 171 26.73 -2.89 20.04
C ARG A 171 27.62 -2.51 18.86
N VAL A 172 27.20 -1.52 18.04
CA VAL A 172 28.07 -0.98 16.98
C VAL A 172 28.34 0.49 17.24
#